data_ac7670d2500069b0c04c3b0cd2d09f01
#
_entry.id   ac7670d2500069b0c04c3b0cd2d09f01
#
_cell.length_a   1.000
_cell.length_b   1.000
_cell.length_c   1.000
_cell.angle_alpha   90.00
_cell.angle_beta   90.00
_cell.angle_gamma   90.00
#
_symmetry.space_group_name_H-M   'P 1'
#
loop_
_entity.id
_entity.type
_entity.pdbx_description
1 polymer ?
#
loop_
_entity_poly.entity_id
_entity_poly.type
_entity_poly.pdbx_seq_one_letter_code
_entity_poly.pdbx_strand_id
1 'polypeptide(L)'
;MKQGARFLKKAAGAPANVAAAINRSGGRARLAAKVGHDPFGEFLLHTLEAEGIECAGVTRYATPTTLAFVGLQDDGERDFTFCRGADGELCWQDIPADFLEDVGIVHFGAATGLLGGELYVTYQRLLHEAKRRGLLIAFDPNYRGGLWGQDPQEFIARCTPWFLQADIVKVSEEELSFITDVKTSTEGCRRLHDAGFSYVAVTCGRRGTWVSHRDGMQELIPSVPVDVIDSTGAGDAFIGALLAKIVQSGCTLDYWQ
;
A
#
# COMPACT_ATOMS: atom_id res chain seq x y z
N MET A 1 -9.86 -1.08 42.53
CA MET A 1 -10.21 -0.83 41.10
C MET A 1 -9.40 -1.77 40.25
N LYS A 2 -10.04 -2.67 39.46
CA LYS A 2 -9.31 -3.49 38.47
C LYS A 2 -8.65 -2.50 37.48
N GLN A 3 -7.36 -2.62 37.22
CA GLN A 3 -6.69 -1.86 36.17
C GLN A 3 -7.37 -2.24 34.84
N GLY A 4 -8.02 -1.28 34.18
CA GLY A 4 -8.61 -1.47 32.86
C GLY A 4 -7.50 -1.67 31.83
N ALA A 5 -7.80 -2.43 30.75
CA ALA A 5 -6.90 -2.53 29.60
C ALA A 5 -6.61 -1.15 29.02
N ARG A 6 -5.38 -0.89 28.68
CA ARG A 6 -4.94 0.36 28.03
C ARG A 6 -4.63 0.10 26.57
N PHE A 7 -5.12 0.99 25.70
CA PHE A 7 -4.77 0.99 24.29
C PHE A 7 -3.82 2.15 23.99
N LEU A 8 -2.77 1.87 23.24
CA LEU A 8 -1.89 2.90 22.69
C LEU A 8 -2.43 3.35 21.33
N LYS A 9 -2.78 4.62 21.22
CA LYS A 9 -3.22 5.21 19.95
C LYS A 9 -1.99 5.44 19.05
N LYS A 10 -2.01 4.88 17.85
CA LYS A 10 -1.01 5.10 16.80
C LYS A 10 -1.71 5.48 15.50
N ALA A 11 -1.14 6.40 14.73
CA ALA A 11 -1.54 6.61 13.36
C ALA A 11 -1.09 5.40 12.54
N ALA A 12 -2.00 4.88 11.74
CA ALA A 12 -1.78 3.70 10.90
C ALA A 12 -2.62 3.80 9.62
N GLY A 13 -2.30 2.91 8.69
CA GLY A 13 -2.95 2.83 7.38
C GLY A 13 -1.88 2.75 6.29
N ALA A 14 -1.88 1.66 5.51
CA ALA A 14 -0.84 1.44 4.51
C ALA A 14 -0.65 2.64 3.56
N PRO A 15 -1.70 3.27 2.99
CA PRO A 15 -1.51 4.44 2.14
C PRO A 15 -0.86 5.63 2.86
N ALA A 16 -1.20 5.85 4.13
CA ALA A 16 -0.60 6.92 4.94
C ALA A 16 0.88 6.64 5.23
N ASN A 17 1.22 5.38 5.54
CA ASN A 17 2.61 4.96 5.77
C ASN A 17 3.46 5.12 4.49
N VAL A 18 2.91 4.75 3.32
CA VAL A 18 3.56 4.94 2.01
C VAL A 18 3.80 6.44 1.75
N ALA A 19 2.78 7.28 1.95
CA ALA A 19 2.89 8.72 1.75
C ALA A 19 3.95 9.36 2.68
N ALA A 20 3.98 8.98 3.96
CA ALA A 20 5.00 9.43 4.89
C ALA A 20 6.41 8.99 4.47
N ALA A 21 6.57 7.75 4.00
CA ALA A 21 7.84 7.25 3.51
C ALA A 21 8.31 7.99 2.26
N ILE A 22 7.41 8.35 1.33
CA ILE A 22 7.73 9.19 0.16
C ILE A 22 8.31 10.53 0.62
N ASN A 23 7.61 11.23 1.53
CA ASN A 23 8.04 12.55 2.00
C ASN A 23 9.37 12.48 2.75
N ARG A 24 9.56 11.50 3.63
CA ARG A 24 10.82 11.27 4.36
C ARG A 24 11.98 10.92 3.44
N SER A 25 11.69 10.39 2.25
CA SER A 25 12.70 10.09 1.22
C SER A 25 12.96 11.25 0.25
N GLY A 26 12.43 12.45 0.55
CA GLY A 26 12.62 13.67 -0.23
C GLY A 26 11.69 13.80 -1.44
N GLY A 27 10.64 12.96 -1.52
CA GLY A 27 9.55 13.10 -2.48
C GLY A 27 8.44 14.01 -1.95
N ARG A 28 7.33 14.09 -2.71
CA ARG A 28 6.09 14.76 -2.32
C ARG A 28 4.92 13.80 -2.53
N ALA A 29 4.08 13.65 -1.53
CA ALA A 29 2.93 12.77 -1.59
C ALA A 29 1.62 13.53 -1.37
N ARG A 30 0.60 13.19 -2.15
CA ARG A 30 -0.82 13.50 -1.91
C ARG A 30 -1.53 12.25 -1.46
N LEU A 31 -2.46 12.38 -0.53
CA LEU A 31 -3.28 11.28 -0.05
C LEU A 31 -4.75 11.54 -0.34
N ALA A 32 -5.42 10.57 -0.99
CA ALA A 32 -6.87 10.51 -1.06
C ALA A 32 -7.37 9.55 0.02
N ALA A 33 -8.13 10.05 0.96
CA ALA A 33 -8.67 9.28 2.08
C ALA A 33 -9.93 9.91 2.65
N LYS A 34 -10.68 9.14 3.44
CA LYS A 34 -11.82 9.65 4.19
C LYS A 34 -11.71 9.22 5.64
N VAL A 35 -11.91 10.16 6.56
CA VAL A 35 -11.88 9.95 8.01
C VAL A 35 -13.18 10.48 8.65
N GLY A 36 -13.46 10.09 9.88
CA GLY A 36 -14.62 10.56 10.61
C GLY A 36 -14.47 11.98 11.17
N HIS A 37 -15.61 12.60 11.51
CA HIS A 37 -15.68 13.78 12.36
C HIS A 37 -15.53 13.39 13.84
N ASP A 38 -14.40 12.76 14.18
CA ASP A 38 -14.12 12.25 15.52
C ASP A 38 -12.65 12.50 15.92
N PRO A 39 -12.28 12.30 17.21
CA PRO A 39 -10.92 12.53 17.69
C PRO A 39 -9.86 11.66 17.02
N PHE A 40 -10.23 10.55 16.38
CA PHE A 40 -9.28 9.70 15.64
C PHE A 40 -9.01 10.29 14.27
N GLY A 41 -10.03 10.78 13.57
CA GLY A 41 -9.89 11.51 12.30
C GLY A 41 -9.04 12.77 12.46
N GLU A 42 -9.28 13.55 13.52
CA GLU A 42 -8.47 14.72 13.88
C GLU A 42 -7.01 14.36 14.09
N PHE A 43 -6.76 13.28 14.87
CA PHE A 43 -5.42 12.81 15.14
C PHE A 43 -4.69 12.35 13.86
N LEU A 44 -5.39 11.66 12.96
CA LEU A 44 -4.80 11.23 11.69
C LEU A 44 -4.45 12.42 10.82
N LEU A 45 -5.34 13.40 10.66
CA LEU A 45 -5.07 14.62 9.89
C LEU A 45 -3.83 15.36 10.41
N HIS A 46 -3.76 15.65 11.70
CA HIS A 46 -2.59 16.29 12.29
C HIS A 46 -1.30 15.49 12.07
N THR A 47 -1.39 14.16 12.11
CA THR A 47 -0.21 13.31 11.86
C THR A 47 0.23 13.40 10.40
N LEU A 48 -0.70 13.36 9.45
CA LEU A 48 -0.41 13.48 8.01
C LEU A 48 0.20 14.84 7.68
N GLU A 49 -0.35 15.92 8.23
CA GLU A 49 0.16 17.28 8.08
C GLU A 49 1.58 17.42 8.67
N ALA A 50 1.82 16.83 9.84
CA ALA A 50 3.15 16.82 10.47
C ALA A 50 4.21 16.06 9.63
N GLU A 51 3.80 15.06 8.86
CA GLU A 51 4.65 14.36 7.88
C GLU A 51 4.78 15.11 6.55
N GLY A 52 4.16 16.29 6.41
CA GLY A 52 4.20 17.11 5.21
C GLY A 52 3.40 16.56 4.02
N ILE A 53 2.45 15.65 4.29
CA ILE A 53 1.61 15.05 3.25
C ILE A 53 0.56 16.05 2.79
N GLU A 54 0.35 16.19 1.48
CA GLU A 54 -0.71 17.02 0.92
C GLU A 54 -2.08 16.39 1.18
N CYS A 55 -2.86 16.99 2.08
CA CYS A 55 -4.12 16.45 2.58
C CYS A 55 -5.38 17.01 1.89
N ALA A 56 -5.25 17.73 0.76
CA ALA A 56 -6.41 18.27 0.03
C ALA A 56 -7.42 17.21 -0.41
N GLY A 57 -6.97 15.97 -0.62
CA GLY A 57 -7.82 14.79 -0.92
C GLY A 57 -8.28 14.01 0.32
N VAL A 58 -8.02 14.51 1.55
CA VAL A 58 -8.47 13.86 2.78
C VAL A 58 -9.74 14.56 3.26
N THR A 59 -10.86 13.87 3.14
CA THR A 59 -12.18 14.41 3.52
C THR A 59 -12.66 13.86 4.86
N ARG A 60 -13.58 14.59 5.51
CA ARG A 60 -14.19 14.19 6.78
C ARG A 60 -15.67 13.86 6.58
N TYR A 61 -16.15 12.83 7.27
CA TYR A 61 -17.51 12.38 7.11
C TYR A 61 -18.18 12.02 8.45
N ALA A 62 -19.50 11.81 8.42
CA ALA A 62 -20.27 11.47 9.62
C ALA A 62 -19.97 10.04 10.13
N THR A 63 -19.63 9.13 9.23
CA THR A 63 -19.21 7.76 9.58
C THR A 63 -17.91 7.82 10.38
N PRO A 64 -17.77 7.06 11.48
CA PRO A 64 -16.57 7.07 12.31
C PRO A 64 -15.30 6.66 11.53
N THR A 65 -14.18 7.17 11.99
CA THR A 65 -12.86 6.78 11.49
C THR A 65 -12.66 5.27 11.64
N THR A 66 -12.11 4.63 10.61
CA THR A 66 -11.71 3.21 10.67
C THR A 66 -10.67 2.98 11.75
N LEU A 67 -10.88 1.98 12.58
CA LEU A 67 -9.96 1.57 13.64
C LEU A 67 -9.47 0.14 13.39
N ALA A 68 -8.19 -0.09 13.66
CA ALA A 68 -7.61 -1.41 13.74
C ALA A 68 -7.07 -1.65 15.15
N PHE A 69 -7.59 -2.64 15.84
CA PHE A 69 -7.07 -3.07 17.14
C PHE A 69 -6.06 -4.19 16.91
N VAL A 70 -4.88 -4.04 17.52
CA VAL A 70 -3.81 -5.02 17.42
C VAL A 70 -3.62 -5.65 18.79
N GLY A 71 -3.95 -6.93 18.90
CA GLY A 71 -3.62 -7.77 20.03
C GLY A 71 -2.25 -8.40 19.81
N LEU A 72 -1.41 -8.39 20.85
CA LEU A 72 -0.18 -9.19 20.87
C LEU A 72 -0.52 -10.50 21.60
N GLN A 73 -0.32 -11.62 20.94
CA GLN A 73 -0.44 -12.95 21.55
C GLN A 73 0.84 -13.33 22.30
N ASP A 74 0.76 -14.32 23.19
CA ASP A 74 1.90 -14.73 24.02
C ASP A 74 3.06 -15.31 23.19
N ASP A 75 2.80 -15.79 21.98
CA ASP A 75 3.79 -16.28 21.00
C ASP A 75 4.40 -15.16 20.13
N GLY A 76 3.95 -13.90 20.32
CA GLY A 76 4.39 -12.73 19.56
C GLY A 76 3.64 -12.53 18.24
N GLU A 77 2.69 -13.41 17.91
CA GLU A 77 1.79 -13.18 16.77
C GLU A 77 0.84 -12.02 17.04
N ARG A 78 0.41 -11.37 15.96
CA ARG A 78 -0.49 -10.22 16.02
C ARG A 78 -1.85 -10.60 15.49
N ASP A 79 -2.85 -10.37 16.32
CA ASP A 79 -4.25 -10.46 15.91
C ASP A 79 -4.77 -9.06 15.57
N PHE A 80 -5.45 -8.94 14.44
CA PHE A 80 -6.02 -7.68 13.95
C PHE A 80 -7.53 -7.77 13.93
N THR A 81 -8.18 -6.87 14.68
CA THR A 81 -9.63 -6.66 14.58
C THR A 81 -9.87 -5.32 13.92
N PHE A 82 -10.54 -5.33 12.77
CA PHE A 82 -10.87 -4.12 12.02
C PHE A 82 -12.30 -3.67 12.30
N CYS A 83 -12.45 -2.41 12.72
CA CYS A 83 -13.71 -1.70 12.76
C CYS A 83 -13.73 -0.72 11.59
N ARG A 84 -14.18 -1.20 10.42
CA ARG A 84 -14.20 -0.41 9.20
C ARG A 84 -15.21 0.73 9.30
N GLY A 85 -14.86 1.91 8.81
CA GLY A 85 -15.65 3.11 8.85
C GLY A 85 -15.48 3.96 7.59
N ALA A 86 -15.22 5.25 7.77
CA ALA A 86 -15.23 6.26 6.72
C ALA A 86 -14.32 5.97 5.52
N ASP A 87 -13.23 5.21 5.67
CA ASP A 87 -12.33 4.87 4.57
C ASP A 87 -13.07 4.20 3.40
N GLY A 88 -14.04 3.34 3.70
CA GLY A 88 -14.83 2.63 2.69
C GLY A 88 -15.78 3.50 1.89
N GLU A 89 -16.03 4.72 2.35
CA GLU A 89 -16.99 5.67 1.76
C GLU A 89 -16.30 6.77 0.92
N LEU A 90 -14.99 6.68 0.69
CA LEU A 90 -14.30 7.59 -0.21
C LEU A 90 -14.91 7.47 -1.62
N CYS A 91 -15.53 8.54 -2.08
CA CYS A 91 -16.19 8.57 -3.38
C CYS A 91 -15.48 9.54 -4.34
N TRP A 92 -15.81 9.44 -5.63
CA TRP A 92 -15.18 10.27 -6.66
C TRP A 92 -15.34 11.77 -6.42
N GLN A 93 -16.44 12.19 -5.83
CA GLN A 93 -16.73 13.60 -5.53
C GLN A 93 -15.82 14.18 -4.44
N ASP A 94 -15.18 13.32 -3.64
CA ASP A 94 -14.20 13.72 -2.63
C ASP A 94 -12.82 14.04 -3.25
N ILE A 95 -12.57 13.60 -4.48
CA ILE A 95 -11.28 13.78 -5.14
C ILE A 95 -11.23 15.16 -5.78
N PRO A 96 -10.28 16.04 -5.39
CA PRO A 96 -10.10 17.33 -6.04
C PRO A 96 -9.86 17.19 -7.55
N ALA A 97 -10.36 18.12 -8.34
CA ALA A 97 -10.24 18.07 -9.81
C ALA A 97 -8.78 18.09 -10.29
N ASP A 98 -7.91 18.75 -9.53
CA ASP A 98 -6.47 18.90 -9.77
C ASP A 98 -5.63 17.81 -9.04
N PHE A 99 -6.27 16.81 -8.43
CA PHE A 99 -5.61 15.82 -7.58
C PHE A 99 -4.46 15.07 -8.28
N LEU A 100 -4.57 14.85 -9.58
CA LEU A 100 -3.57 14.18 -10.40
C LEU A 100 -2.67 15.15 -11.19
N GLU A 101 -2.74 16.46 -10.95
CA GLU A 101 -1.82 17.42 -11.56
C GLU A 101 -0.43 17.34 -10.92
N ASP A 102 0.62 17.42 -11.73
CA ASP A 102 2.02 17.27 -11.30
C ASP A 102 2.34 15.95 -10.58
N VAL A 103 1.53 14.90 -10.83
CA VAL A 103 1.75 13.55 -10.31
C VAL A 103 2.50 12.72 -11.35
N GLY A 104 3.54 12.02 -10.94
CA GLY A 104 4.27 11.08 -11.79
C GLY A 104 3.82 9.63 -11.60
N ILE A 105 3.44 9.26 -10.37
CA ILE A 105 3.08 7.89 -9.99
C ILE A 105 1.82 7.89 -9.12
N VAL A 106 0.90 6.98 -9.40
CA VAL A 106 -0.25 6.70 -8.52
C VAL A 106 -0.05 5.32 -7.88
N HIS A 107 -0.11 5.27 -6.55
CA HIS A 107 0.00 4.04 -5.78
C HIS A 107 -1.36 3.57 -5.28
N PHE A 108 -1.67 2.31 -5.51
CA PHE A 108 -2.88 1.64 -5.03
C PHE A 108 -2.53 0.47 -4.12
N GLY A 109 -3.18 0.42 -2.95
CA GLY A 109 -3.10 -0.73 -2.04
C GLY A 109 -4.42 -1.50 -2.02
N ALA A 110 -4.36 -2.84 -2.06
CA ALA A 110 -5.58 -3.65 -2.15
C ALA A 110 -6.23 -3.97 -0.81
N ALA A 111 -5.52 -3.82 0.31
CA ALA A 111 -5.99 -4.29 1.63
C ALA A 111 -7.45 -3.90 1.93
N THR A 112 -7.80 -2.63 1.76
CA THR A 112 -9.17 -2.11 1.88
C THR A 112 -9.76 -1.64 0.55
N GLY A 113 -8.92 -1.22 -0.39
CA GLY A 113 -9.33 -0.61 -1.66
C GLY A 113 -10.14 -1.53 -2.58
N LEU A 114 -9.93 -2.84 -2.49
CA LEU A 114 -10.62 -3.82 -3.34
C LEU A 114 -11.76 -4.57 -2.62
N LEU A 115 -12.11 -4.21 -1.39
CA LEU A 115 -13.22 -4.83 -0.65
C LEU A 115 -14.61 -4.52 -1.24
N GLY A 116 -14.68 -3.58 -2.17
CA GLY A 116 -15.94 -3.17 -2.81
C GLY A 116 -16.45 -1.81 -2.31
N GLY A 117 -17.71 -1.48 -2.64
CA GLY A 117 -18.34 -0.21 -2.26
C GLY A 117 -17.80 1.01 -3.03
N GLU A 118 -18.04 2.21 -2.48
CA GLU A 118 -17.66 3.48 -3.11
C GLU A 118 -16.16 3.62 -3.31
N LEU A 119 -15.35 3.17 -2.35
CA LEU A 119 -13.89 3.20 -2.46
C LEU A 119 -13.40 2.41 -3.67
N TYR A 120 -13.96 1.23 -3.93
CA TYR A 120 -13.58 0.42 -5.10
C TYR A 120 -13.92 1.13 -6.43
N VAL A 121 -15.11 1.74 -6.51
CA VAL A 121 -15.51 2.51 -7.70
C VAL A 121 -14.60 3.71 -7.90
N THR A 122 -14.23 4.39 -6.82
CA THR A 122 -13.30 5.52 -6.85
C THR A 122 -11.90 5.09 -7.29
N TYR A 123 -11.41 3.95 -6.81
CA TYR A 123 -10.15 3.35 -7.24
C TYR A 123 -10.14 3.08 -8.75
N GLN A 124 -11.20 2.46 -9.29
CA GLN A 124 -11.31 2.20 -10.73
C GLN A 124 -11.27 3.48 -11.56
N ARG A 125 -11.95 4.55 -11.11
CA ARG A 125 -11.93 5.85 -11.78
C ARG A 125 -10.56 6.51 -11.71
N LEU A 126 -9.90 6.50 -10.55
CA LEU A 126 -8.54 7.00 -10.39
C LEU A 126 -7.55 6.26 -11.27
N LEU A 127 -7.63 4.93 -11.33
CA LEU A 127 -6.79 4.11 -12.20
C LEU A 127 -7.00 4.48 -13.68
N HIS A 128 -8.26 4.58 -14.12
CA HIS A 128 -8.58 4.96 -15.49
C HIS A 128 -8.02 6.35 -15.84
N GLU A 129 -8.24 7.34 -14.96
CA GLU A 129 -7.76 8.71 -15.18
C GLU A 129 -6.23 8.82 -15.14
N ALA A 130 -5.58 8.09 -14.24
CA ALA A 130 -4.12 8.03 -14.17
C ALA A 130 -3.52 7.46 -15.46
N LYS A 131 -4.07 6.36 -15.97
CA LYS A 131 -3.64 5.77 -17.25
C LYS A 131 -3.89 6.69 -18.43
N ARG A 132 -5.03 7.38 -18.47
CA ARG A 132 -5.35 8.37 -19.52
C ARG A 132 -4.32 9.52 -19.55
N ARG A 133 -3.77 9.87 -18.40
CA ARG A 133 -2.71 10.91 -18.27
C ARG A 133 -1.29 10.37 -18.49
N GLY A 134 -1.12 9.06 -18.70
CA GLY A 134 0.19 8.43 -18.85
C GLY A 134 1.01 8.37 -17.56
N LEU A 135 0.35 8.38 -16.38
CA LEU A 135 1.01 8.25 -15.09
C LEU A 135 1.43 6.80 -14.84
N LEU A 136 2.54 6.59 -14.16
CA LEU A 136 2.95 5.27 -13.70
C LEU A 136 2.00 4.76 -12.61
N ILE A 137 1.70 3.47 -12.65
CA ILE A 137 0.84 2.80 -11.69
C ILE A 137 1.68 1.85 -10.84
N ALA A 138 1.70 2.09 -9.54
CA ALA A 138 2.27 1.18 -8.56
C ALA A 138 1.16 0.46 -7.79
N PHE A 139 1.29 -0.84 -7.60
CA PHE A 139 0.31 -1.66 -6.91
C PHE A 139 0.95 -2.54 -5.84
N ASP A 140 0.40 -2.50 -4.63
CA ASP A 140 0.77 -3.35 -3.49
C ASP A 140 -0.49 -4.10 -3.01
N PRO A 141 -0.60 -5.41 -3.21
CA PRO A 141 -1.74 -6.19 -2.73
C PRO A 141 -1.93 -6.05 -1.22
N ASN A 142 -0.86 -6.09 -0.46
CA ASN A 142 -0.88 -5.85 0.98
C ASN A 142 -1.97 -6.68 1.70
N TYR A 143 -1.95 -8.00 1.46
CA TYR A 143 -2.97 -8.93 1.96
C TYR A 143 -3.13 -8.87 3.48
N ARG A 144 -4.37 -8.87 3.92
CA ARG A 144 -4.74 -8.89 5.34
C ARG A 144 -5.85 -9.92 5.57
N GLY A 145 -5.49 -11.10 6.10
CA GLY A 145 -6.43 -12.19 6.36
C GLY A 145 -7.62 -11.77 7.22
N GLY A 146 -7.42 -10.86 8.19
CA GLY A 146 -8.51 -10.31 9.00
C GLY A 146 -9.55 -9.48 8.24
N LEU A 147 -9.27 -9.04 7.00
CA LEU A 147 -10.21 -8.34 6.13
C LEU A 147 -10.79 -9.25 5.04
N TRP A 148 -9.99 -10.19 4.53
CA TRP A 148 -10.29 -11.01 3.36
C TRP A 148 -10.64 -12.47 3.70
N GLY A 149 -10.62 -12.85 5.00
CA GLY A 149 -10.79 -14.22 5.44
C GLY A 149 -9.54 -15.06 5.26
N GLN A 150 -9.67 -16.37 5.55
CA GLN A 150 -8.54 -17.31 5.55
C GLN A 150 -8.19 -17.82 4.13
N ASP A 151 -9.12 -17.73 3.19
CA ASP A 151 -8.90 -18.14 1.80
C ASP A 151 -8.48 -16.92 0.94
N PRO A 152 -7.24 -16.89 0.42
CA PRO A 152 -6.76 -15.79 -0.41
C PRO A 152 -7.33 -15.79 -1.83
N GLN A 153 -8.11 -16.78 -2.27
CA GLN A 153 -8.52 -16.91 -3.68
C GLN A 153 -9.40 -15.74 -4.14
N GLU A 154 -10.37 -15.30 -3.32
CA GLU A 154 -11.17 -14.13 -3.66
C GLU A 154 -10.30 -12.87 -3.78
N PHE A 155 -9.35 -12.71 -2.85
CA PHE A 155 -8.40 -11.60 -2.87
C PHE A 155 -7.57 -11.60 -4.16
N ILE A 156 -6.99 -12.74 -4.53
CA ILE A 156 -6.20 -12.90 -5.77
C ILE A 156 -7.05 -12.54 -6.99
N ALA A 157 -8.26 -13.08 -7.08
CA ALA A 157 -9.17 -12.79 -8.19
C ALA A 157 -9.48 -11.29 -8.31
N ARG A 158 -9.67 -10.59 -7.19
CA ARG A 158 -9.86 -9.14 -7.15
C ARG A 158 -8.62 -8.35 -7.52
N CYS A 159 -7.43 -8.83 -7.16
CA CYS A 159 -6.16 -8.17 -7.48
C CYS A 159 -5.73 -8.37 -8.94
N THR A 160 -6.09 -9.49 -9.57
CA THR A 160 -5.61 -9.84 -10.92
C THR A 160 -5.79 -8.74 -11.97
N PRO A 161 -6.96 -8.06 -12.10
CA PRO A 161 -7.11 -6.97 -13.07
C PRO A 161 -6.22 -5.76 -12.77
N TRP A 162 -5.82 -5.56 -11.51
CA TRP A 162 -4.95 -4.45 -11.08
C TRP A 162 -3.50 -4.75 -11.39
N PHE A 163 -3.06 -5.98 -11.13
CA PHE A 163 -1.73 -6.44 -11.50
C PHE A 163 -1.41 -6.21 -12.97
N LEU A 164 -2.35 -6.56 -13.88
CA LEU A 164 -2.18 -6.41 -15.32
C LEU A 164 -2.13 -4.95 -15.79
N GLN A 165 -2.50 -4.02 -14.95
CA GLN A 165 -2.51 -2.59 -15.26
C GLN A 165 -1.40 -1.81 -14.56
N ALA A 166 -0.71 -2.43 -13.60
CA ALA A 166 0.38 -1.83 -12.87
C ALA A 166 1.70 -1.91 -13.65
N ASP A 167 2.46 -0.82 -13.60
CA ASP A 167 3.83 -0.76 -14.11
C ASP A 167 4.81 -1.35 -13.09
N ILE A 168 4.53 -1.14 -11.81
CA ILE A 168 5.33 -1.61 -10.67
C ILE A 168 4.43 -2.38 -9.72
N VAL A 169 4.83 -3.61 -9.40
CA VAL A 169 4.15 -4.43 -8.40
C VAL A 169 5.12 -4.74 -7.27
N LYS A 170 4.71 -4.47 -6.03
CA LYS A 170 5.44 -4.91 -4.85
C LYS A 170 4.63 -5.99 -4.14
N VAL A 171 5.27 -7.10 -3.81
CA VAL A 171 4.69 -8.19 -3.02
C VAL A 171 5.66 -8.64 -1.92
N SER A 172 5.16 -9.29 -0.89
CA SER A 172 5.99 -10.07 0.03
C SER A 172 6.25 -11.47 -0.56
N GLU A 173 7.21 -12.20 0.01
CA GLU A 173 7.43 -13.62 -0.39
C GLU A 173 6.21 -14.49 -0.12
N GLU A 174 5.50 -14.22 0.97
CA GLU A 174 4.27 -14.91 1.31
C GLU A 174 3.18 -14.64 0.25
N GLU A 175 2.97 -13.36 -0.10
CA GLU A 175 2.03 -12.96 -1.15
C GLU A 175 2.41 -13.56 -2.50
N LEU A 176 3.67 -13.52 -2.89
CA LEU A 176 4.16 -14.15 -4.11
C LEU A 176 3.81 -15.64 -4.12
N SER A 177 4.04 -16.34 -2.99
CA SER A 177 3.81 -17.78 -2.88
C SER A 177 2.33 -18.13 -3.11
N PHE A 178 1.39 -17.43 -2.50
CA PHE A 178 -0.02 -17.76 -2.69
C PHE A 178 -0.61 -17.21 -4.02
N ILE A 179 -0.04 -16.12 -4.58
CA ILE A 179 -0.46 -15.60 -5.90
C ILE A 179 -0.01 -16.56 -7.02
N THR A 180 1.19 -17.12 -6.91
CA THR A 180 1.81 -17.90 -8.00
C THR A 180 1.82 -19.41 -7.76
N ASP A 181 1.46 -19.87 -6.56
CA ASP A 181 1.60 -21.26 -6.11
C ASP A 181 3.04 -21.78 -6.26
N VAL A 182 4.05 -20.91 -6.00
CA VAL A 182 5.47 -21.22 -6.08
C VAL A 182 6.20 -20.69 -4.85
N LYS A 183 7.19 -21.44 -4.37
CA LYS A 183 7.94 -21.10 -3.15
C LYS A 183 9.22 -20.28 -3.39
N THR A 184 9.69 -20.16 -4.62
CA THR A 184 10.92 -19.44 -4.93
C THR A 184 10.63 -18.12 -5.62
N SER A 185 11.34 -17.05 -5.24
CA SER A 185 11.15 -15.72 -5.83
C SER A 185 11.45 -15.73 -7.33
N THR A 186 12.49 -16.44 -7.77
CA THR A 186 12.85 -16.55 -9.19
C THR A 186 11.72 -17.11 -10.05
N GLU A 187 11.18 -18.27 -9.67
CA GLU A 187 10.11 -18.92 -10.44
C GLU A 187 8.79 -18.17 -10.28
N GLY A 188 8.49 -17.63 -9.08
CA GLY A 188 7.32 -16.81 -8.86
C GLY A 188 7.32 -15.55 -9.73
N CYS A 189 8.42 -14.81 -9.79
CA CYS A 189 8.55 -13.65 -10.67
C CYS A 189 8.42 -14.05 -12.16
N ARG A 190 8.99 -15.17 -12.58
CA ARG A 190 8.82 -15.67 -13.95
C ARG A 190 7.33 -15.86 -14.28
N ARG A 191 6.57 -16.51 -13.39
CA ARG A 191 5.11 -16.67 -13.60
C ARG A 191 4.37 -15.34 -13.66
N LEU A 192 4.75 -14.36 -12.83
CA LEU A 192 4.16 -13.04 -12.91
C LEU A 192 4.47 -12.35 -14.25
N HIS A 193 5.70 -12.46 -14.75
CA HIS A 193 6.07 -11.91 -16.05
C HIS A 193 5.34 -12.61 -17.21
N ASP A 194 5.21 -13.94 -17.15
CA ASP A 194 4.42 -14.71 -18.12
C ASP A 194 2.95 -14.27 -18.13
N ALA A 195 2.43 -13.82 -16.98
CA ALA A 195 1.10 -13.25 -16.85
C ALA A 195 0.99 -11.75 -17.24
N GLY A 196 2.10 -11.11 -17.65
CA GLY A 196 2.10 -9.75 -18.20
C GLY A 196 2.62 -8.64 -17.28
N PHE A 197 3.12 -8.96 -16.08
CA PHE A 197 3.70 -7.96 -15.16
C PHE A 197 5.03 -7.43 -15.68
N SER A 198 5.29 -6.12 -15.52
CA SER A 198 6.52 -5.51 -16.00
C SER A 198 7.63 -5.55 -14.94
N TYR A 199 7.49 -4.78 -13.87
CA TYR A 199 8.43 -4.72 -12.76
C TYR A 199 7.84 -5.33 -11.50
N VAL A 200 8.59 -6.22 -10.85
CA VAL A 200 8.18 -6.88 -9.62
C VAL A 200 9.27 -6.70 -8.57
N ALA A 201 8.89 -6.20 -7.40
CA ALA A 201 9.73 -6.15 -6.21
C ALA A 201 9.15 -7.10 -5.15
N VAL A 202 9.92 -8.14 -4.78
CA VAL A 202 9.54 -9.09 -3.75
C VAL A 202 10.32 -8.80 -2.48
N THR A 203 9.64 -8.34 -1.42
CA THR A 203 10.29 -8.10 -0.15
C THR A 203 10.53 -9.41 0.60
N CYS A 204 11.80 -9.71 0.92
CA CYS A 204 12.29 -10.95 1.52
C CYS A 204 12.78 -10.76 2.96
N GLY A 205 12.24 -9.76 3.67
CA GLY A 205 12.60 -9.43 5.04
C GLY A 205 14.10 -9.13 5.19
N ARG A 206 14.77 -9.79 6.11
CA ARG A 206 16.21 -9.58 6.39
C ARG A 206 17.14 -9.91 5.22
N ARG A 207 16.68 -10.72 4.26
CA ARG A 207 17.48 -11.08 3.07
C ARG A 207 17.57 -9.94 2.06
N GLY A 208 16.63 -8.99 2.10
CA GLY A 208 16.59 -7.88 1.15
C GLY A 208 15.37 -7.89 0.27
N THR A 209 15.52 -7.44 -0.96
CA THR A 209 14.44 -7.38 -1.95
C THR A 209 14.89 -8.04 -3.25
N TRP A 210 14.09 -8.99 -3.72
CA TRP A 210 14.26 -9.56 -5.05
C TRP A 210 13.60 -8.64 -6.08
N VAL A 211 14.37 -8.13 -7.00
CA VAL A 211 13.92 -7.23 -8.07
C VAL A 211 13.90 -7.99 -9.37
N SER A 212 12.85 -7.83 -10.16
CA SER A 212 12.71 -8.57 -11.41
C SER A 212 11.98 -7.73 -12.47
N HIS A 213 12.43 -7.85 -13.71
CA HIS A 213 11.81 -7.25 -14.88
C HIS A 213 11.53 -8.30 -15.96
N ARG A 214 10.51 -8.06 -16.77
CA ARG A 214 10.04 -9.00 -17.83
C ARG A 214 11.07 -9.32 -18.91
N ASP A 215 12.12 -8.50 -19.09
CA ASP A 215 13.22 -8.75 -20.04
C ASP A 215 14.20 -9.82 -19.57
N GLY A 216 13.98 -10.36 -18.37
CA GLY A 216 14.79 -11.42 -17.76
C GLY A 216 15.74 -10.95 -16.67
N MET A 217 15.85 -9.64 -16.40
CA MET A 217 16.64 -9.14 -15.28
C MET A 217 16.04 -9.62 -13.97
N GLN A 218 16.85 -10.23 -13.12
CA GLN A 218 16.49 -10.64 -11.76
C GLN A 218 17.69 -10.51 -10.84
N GLU A 219 17.50 -9.83 -9.71
CA GLU A 219 18.58 -9.60 -8.75
C GLU A 219 18.05 -9.55 -7.31
N LEU A 220 18.80 -10.08 -6.37
CA LEU A 220 18.55 -9.89 -4.94
C LEU A 220 19.39 -8.72 -4.43
N ILE A 221 18.73 -7.61 -4.13
CA ILE A 221 19.37 -6.46 -3.46
C ILE A 221 19.38 -6.74 -1.95
N PRO A 222 20.55 -6.89 -1.33
CA PRO A 222 20.63 -7.25 0.09
C PRO A 222 20.09 -6.12 0.98
N SER A 223 19.52 -6.52 2.11
CA SER A 223 19.06 -5.57 3.14
C SER A 223 20.26 -5.00 3.91
N VAL A 224 20.14 -3.76 4.35
CA VAL A 224 21.08 -3.19 5.33
C VAL A 224 20.78 -3.82 6.69
N PRO A 225 21.79 -4.40 7.38
CA PRO A 225 21.59 -4.97 8.70
C PRO A 225 21.18 -3.90 9.72
N VAL A 226 20.07 -4.15 10.39
CA VAL A 226 19.54 -3.28 11.47
C VAL A 226 18.98 -4.13 12.61
N ASP A 227 19.00 -3.59 13.82
CA ASP A 227 18.29 -4.19 14.95
C ASP A 227 16.80 -3.88 14.84
N VAL A 228 16.01 -4.90 14.53
CA VAL A 228 14.57 -4.76 14.31
C VAL A 228 13.85 -4.77 15.66
N ILE A 229 13.22 -3.63 15.99
CA ILE A 229 12.33 -3.51 17.15
C ILE A 229 10.90 -3.86 16.75
N ASP A 230 10.42 -3.33 15.61
CA ASP A 230 9.08 -3.52 15.08
C ASP A 230 9.15 -3.44 13.54
N SER A 231 8.64 -4.46 12.85
CA SER A 231 8.63 -4.52 11.38
C SER A 231 7.32 -4.00 10.77
N THR A 232 6.37 -3.50 11.59
CA THR A 232 5.10 -2.97 11.09
C THR A 232 5.34 -1.79 10.16
N GLY A 233 4.76 -1.84 8.96
CA GLY A 233 4.91 -0.79 7.95
C GLY A 233 6.25 -0.83 7.20
N ALA A 234 7.12 -1.81 7.42
CA ALA A 234 8.39 -1.91 6.67
C ALA A 234 8.15 -2.05 5.16
N GLY A 235 7.14 -2.83 4.75
CA GLY A 235 6.73 -2.94 3.34
C GLY A 235 6.23 -1.62 2.77
N ASP A 236 5.41 -0.88 3.55
CA ASP A 236 4.91 0.43 3.16
C ASP A 236 6.07 1.44 3.03
N ALA A 237 7.02 1.42 3.98
CA ALA A 237 8.21 2.26 3.95
C ALA A 237 9.09 1.95 2.74
N PHE A 238 9.29 0.68 2.43
CA PHE A 238 10.05 0.24 1.26
C PHE A 238 9.44 0.77 -0.03
N ILE A 239 8.15 0.51 -0.28
CA ILE A 239 7.52 0.95 -1.51
C ILE A 239 7.50 2.48 -1.60
N GLY A 240 7.21 3.19 -0.51
CA GLY A 240 7.24 4.66 -0.49
C GLY A 240 8.60 5.24 -0.87
N ALA A 241 9.68 4.71 -0.29
CA ALA A 241 11.04 5.14 -0.62
C ALA A 241 11.41 4.82 -2.08
N LEU A 242 11.02 3.65 -2.58
CA LEU A 242 11.21 3.25 -3.98
C LEU A 242 10.53 4.23 -4.93
N LEU A 243 9.24 4.53 -4.70
CA LEU A 243 8.47 5.45 -5.53
C LEU A 243 9.07 6.86 -5.53
N ALA A 244 9.52 7.35 -4.37
CA ALA A 244 10.22 8.63 -4.29
C ALA A 244 11.49 8.66 -5.15
N LYS A 245 12.26 7.58 -5.16
CA LYS A 245 13.48 7.47 -5.98
C LYS A 245 13.17 7.42 -7.48
N ILE A 246 12.13 6.70 -7.90
CA ILE A 246 11.69 6.65 -9.29
C ILE A 246 11.28 8.05 -9.77
N VAL A 247 10.52 8.80 -8.96
CA VAL A 247 10.13 10.19 -9.31
C VAL A 247 11.37 11.09 -9.41
N GLN A 248 12.32 11.00 -8.47
CA GLN A 248 13.56 11.77 -8.50
C GLN A 248 14.44 11.47 -9.73
N SER A 249 14.35 10.27 -10.29
CA SER A 249 15.03 9.89 -11.54
C SER A 249 14.25 10.25 -12.81
N GLY A 250 13.18 11.05 -12.70
CA GLY A 250 12.41 11.52 -13.84
C GLY A 250 11.25 10.61 -14.27
N CYS A 251 10.75 9.77 -13.36
CA CYS A 251 9.67 8.81 -13.63
C CYS A 251 9.98 7.83 -14.78
N THR A 252 11.25 7.55 -15.03
CA THR A 252 11.65 6.54 -16.00
C THR A 252 11.94 5.23 -15.30
N LEU A 253 11.44 4.14 -15.86
CA LEU A 253 11.76 2.78 -15.39
C LEU A 253 13.02 2.22 -16.09
N ASP A 254 13.66 3.03 -16.96
CA ASP A 254 14.82 2.65 -17.75
C ASP A 254 16.11 2.45 -16.90
N TYR A 255 16.11 2.95 -15.66
CA TYR A 255 17.22 2.78 -14.72
C TYR A 255 17.34 1.36 -14.13
N TRP A 256 16.45 0.46 -14.50
CA TRP A 256 16.47 -0.94 -14.08
C TRP A 256 17.16 -1.85 -15.12
N GLN A 257 17.85 -1.24 -16.10
CA GLN A 257 18.70 -1.92 -17.10
C GLN A 257 20.14 -2.05 -16.62
#